data_66a05979b453873f527c3d43864ebe93
#
_entry.id   66a05979b453873f527c3d43864ebe93
#
_cell.length_a   1.000
_cell.length_b   1.000
_cell.length_c   1.000
_cell.angle_alpha   90.00
_cell.angle_beta   90.00
_cell.angle_gamma   90.00
#
_symmetry.space_group_name_H-M   'P 1'
#
loop_
_entity.id
_entity.type
_entity.pdbx_description
1 polymer ?
#
loop_
_entity_poly.entity_id
_entity_poly.type
_entity_poly.pdbx_seq_one_letter_code
_entity_poly.pdbx_strand_id
1 'polypeptide(L)'
;NIAYVGYFPTGNDEGLIGWNVGFAYNRVKNFNRRYRMGRGPGGFSLSDYIATLTNRAGVTGNDLLISDSHDPYMNQDWLSVMGYDTYIIGSANPSQKGGFHSSFGTGVDGTWQNWEVQQADMYVNESGAVDKYDFSLATNISNAVFIGATVSVTDLNYHLSSVYDENFGFANNNAANSDNLFLDN
;
A
#
# COMPACT_ATOMS: atom_id res chain seq x y z
N ASN A 1 -27.43 -0.07 -6.76
CA ASN A 1 -28.22 0.62 -5.73
C ASN A 1 -29.58 0.00 -5.67
N ILE A 2 -30.08 -0.27 -4.46
CA ILE A 2 -31.42 -0.80 -4.20
C ILE A 2 -32.02 0.05 -3.08
N ALA A 3 -33.26 0.49 -3.26
CA ALA A 3 -33.98 1.21 -2.24
C ALA A 3 -35.42 0.75 -2.15
N TYR A 4 -35.98 0.74 -0.96
CA TYR A 4 -37.36 0.46 -0.67
C TYR A 4 -37.90 1.47 0.35
N VAL A 5 -39.11 1.96 0.11
CA VAL A 5 -39.82 2.80 1.07
C VAL A 5 -41.25 2.27 1.21
N GLY A 6 -41.63 1.99 2.44
CA GLY A 6 -43.01 1.63 2.81
C GLY A 6 -43.69 2.79 3.50
N TYR A 7 -44.93 3.13 3.09
CA TYR A 7 -45.80 4.10 3.75
C TYR A 7 -46.94 3.39 4.49
N PHE A 8 -47.15 3.76 5.71
CA PHE A 8 -48.16 3.18 6.62
C PHE A 8 -49.08 4.28 7.15
N PRO A 9 -50.30 4.45 6.55
CA PRO A 9 -51.27 5.39 7.05
C PRO A 9 -51.89 4.88 8.36
N THR A 10 -52.16 5.75 9.29
CA THR A 10 -52.84 5.44 10.56
C THR A 10 -54.37 5.56 10.49
N GLY A 11 -54.89 6.21 9.43
CA GLY A 11 -56.32 6.45 9.30
C GLY A 11 -56.85 7.62 10.16
N ASN A 12 -55.95 8.37 10.80
CA ASN A 12 -56.30 9.54 11.61
C ASN A 12 -56.23 10.80 10.76
N ASP A 13 -57.17 11.74 10.98
CA ASP A 13 -57.17 13.06 10.34
C ASP A 13 -56.33 14.09 11.11
N GLU A 14 -56.08 13.86 12.40
CA GLU A 14 -55.25 14.66 13.30
C GLU A 14 -54.25 13.80 14.08
N GLY A 15 -53.19 14.41 14.56
CA GLY A 15 -52.10 13.72 15.26
C GLY A 15 -51.19 12.95 14.31
N LEU A 16 -50.85 11.71 14.63
CA LEU A 16 -50.05 10.85 13.77
C LEU A 16 -50.87 10.36 12.58
N ILE A 17 -50.64 10.92 11.41
CA ILE A 17 -51.37 10.61 10.16
C ILE A 17 -50.76 9.40 9.47
N GLY A 18 -49.43 9.28 9.49
CA GLY A 18 -48.72 8.16 8.88
C GLY A 18 -47.22 8.16 9.17
N TRP A 19 -46.61 7.06 8.89
CA TRP A 19 -45.19 6.89 9.02
C TRP A 19 -44.61 6.12 7.83
N ASN A 20 -43.32 6.36 7.58
CA ASN A 20 -42.58 5.74 6.49
C ASN A 20 -41.37 5.00 7.05
N VAL A 21 -41.08 3.85 6.48
CA VAL A 21 -39.82 3.13 6.70
C VAL A 21 -39.11 3.03 5.37
N GLY A 22 -37.83 3.41 5.37
CA GLY A 22 -36.98 3.28 4.20
C GLY A 22 -35.76 2.41 4.48
N PHE A 23 -35.37 1.67 3.48
CA PHE A 23 -34.09 0.97 3.42
C PHE A 23 -33.45 1.27 2.09
N ALA A 24 -32.14 1.61 2.11
CA ALA A 24 -31.36 1.75 0.89
C ALA A 24 -30.01 1.08 1.04
N TYR A 25 -29.59 0.40 0.00
CA TYR A 25 -28.24 -0.12 -0.19
C TYR A 25 -27.59 0.59 -1.36
N ASN A 26 -26.38 1.12 -1.11
CA ASN A 26 -25.60 1.81 -2.12
C ASN A 26 -24.15 1.31 -2.08
N ARG A 27 -23.65 0.84 -3.22
CA ARG A 27 -22.20 0.68 -3.41
C ARG A 27 -21.63 2.04 -3.78
N VAL A 28 -20.95 2.68 -2.82
CA VAL A 28 -20.41 4.04 -2.94
C VAL A 28 -19.14 4.03 -3.77
N LYS A 29 -18.30 3.01 -3.60
CA LYS A 29 -17.03 2.88 -4.33
C LYS A 29 -16.70 1.43 -4.60
N ASN A 30 -16.06 1.20 -5.74
CA ASN A 30 -15.47 -0.08 -6.11
C ASN A 30 -13.97 0.14 -6.33
N PHE A 31 -13.12 -0.67 -5.69
CA PHE A 31 -11.67 -0.61 -5.80
C PHE A 31 -11.08 -1.59 -6.81
N ASN A 32 -11.89 -2.46 -7.42
CA ASN A 32 -11.40 -3.51 -8.31
C ASN A 32 -10.69 -2.91 -9.51
N ARG A 33 -9.37 -2.93 -9.48
CA ARG A 33 -8.51 -2.54 -10.59
C ARG A 33 -7.19 -3.32 -10.56
N ARG A 34 -6.65 -3.52 -11.75
CA ARG A 34 -5.33 -4.13 -11.95
C ARG A 34 -4.54 -3.25 -12.90
N TYR A 35 -3.30 -3.00 -12.57
CA TYR A 35 -2.42 -2.26 -13.44
C TYR A 35 -0.98 -2.73 -13.29
N ARG A 36 -0.21 -2.52 -14.34
CA ARG A 36 1.22 -2.77 -14.41
C ARG A 36 1.90 -1.45 -14.74
N MET A 37 2.98 -1.18 -14.04
CA MET A 37 3.93 -0.13 -14.35
C MET A 37 5.26 -0.79 -14.63
N GLY A 38 5.95 -0.35 -15.68
CA GLY A 38 7.27 -0.87 -16.00
C GLY A 38 8.17 0.23 -16.54
N ARG A 39 9.48 0.05 -16.38
CA ARG A 39 10.49 0.90 -16.97
C ARG A 39 11.61 0.06 -17.58
N GLY A 40 12.26 0.61 -18.60
CA GLY A 40 13.45 0.04 -19.21
C GLY A 40 14.73 0.33 -18.42
N PRO A 41 15.89 0.15 -19.09
CA PRO A 41 17.20 0.25 -18.46
C PRO A 41 17.48 1.61 -17.83
N GLY A 42 18.30 1.59 -16.77
CA GLY A 42 18.80 2.76 -16.06
C GLY A 42 17.91 3.24 -14.93
N GLY A 43 18.36 4.25 -14.22
CA GLY A 43 17.67 4.84 -13.09
C GLY A 43 17.98 4.13 -11.76
N PHE A 44 17.31 4.59 -10.71
CA PHE A 44 17.51 4.07 -9.36
C PHE A 44 16.81 2.74 -9.15
N SER A 45 17.49 1.81 -8.49
CA SER A 45 16.93 0.57 -7.97
C SER A 45 16.15 0.81 -6.66
N LEU A 46 15.29 -0.13 -6.30
CA LEU A 46 14.71 -0.18 -4.96
C LEU A 46 15.79 -0.23 -3.88
N SER A 47 16.89 -0.93 -4.14
CA SER A 47 18.03 -1.00 -3.22
C SER A 47 18.70 0.37 -3.00
N ASP A 48 18.81 1.21 -4.02
CA ASP A 48 19.30 2.59 -3.89
C ASP A 48 18.34 3.45 -3.03
N TYR A 49 17.04 3.24 -3.20
CA TYR A 49 16.02 3.89 -2.37
C TYR A 49 16.17 3.48 -0.91
N ILE A 50 16.30 2.19 -0.64
CA ILE A 50 16.50 1.65 0.72
C ILE A 50 17.77 2.21 1.35
N ALA A 51 18.89 2.21 0.62
CA ALA A 51 20.15 2.78 1.09
C ALA A 51 20.01 4.28 1.42
N THR A 52 19.31 5.04 0.56
CA THR A 52 19.04 6.47 0.79
C THR A 52 18.16 6.70 2.02
N LEU A 53 17.13 5.90 2.20
CA LEU A 53 16.24 5.96 3.36
C LEU A 53 17.03 5.70 4.64
N THR A 54 17.84 4.64 4.66
CA THR A 54 18.68 4.24 5.79
C THR A 54 19.73 5.31 6.14
N ASN A 55 20.36 5.92 5.13
CA ASN A 55 21.29 7.04 5.33
C ASN A 55 20.60 8.25 5.97
N ARG A 56 19.37 8.58 5.57
CA ARG A 56 18.58 9.67 6.14
C ARG A 56 18.19 9.43 7.60
N ALA A 57 17.98 8.17 7.97
CA ALA A 57 17.68 7.79 9.35
C ALA A 57 18.88 8.01 10.29
N GLY A 58 20.11 8.09 9.76
CA GLY A 58 21.33 8.37 10.52
C GLY A 58 21.71 7.26 11.49
N VAL A 59 21.31 6.03 11.18
CA VAL A 59 21.62 4.80 11.94
C VAL A 59 22.99 4.24 11.55
N THR A 60 23.51 3.34 12.38
CA THR A 60 24.71 2.54 12.08
C THR A 60 24.29 1.15 11.58
N GLY A 61 25.20 0.42 10.90
CA GLY A 61 24.94 -0.96 10.54
C GLY A 61 24.70 -1.86 11.76
N ASN A 62 25.37 -1.56 12.88
CA ASN A 62 25.17 -2.31 14.12
C ASN A 62 23.76 -2.10 14.71
N ASP A 63 23.13 -0.95 14.49
CA ASP A 63 21.75 -0.70 14.90
C ASP A 63 20.71 -1.51 14.11
N LEU A 64 21.11 -2.05 12.95
CA LEU A 64 20.26 -2.85 12.06
C LEU A 64 20.49 -4.37 12.22
N LEU A 65 21.50 -4.78 12.99
CA LEU A 65 21.78 -6.19 13.20
C LEU A 65 20.80 -6.82 14.19
N ILE A 66 20.28 -7.98 13.81
CA ILE A 66 19.44 -8.82 14.66
C ILE A 66 20.35 -9.67 15.57
N SER A 67 20.08 -9.69 16.87
CA SER A 67 20.76 -10.55 17.84
C SER A 67 19.80 -10.98 18.96
N ASP A 68 20.21 -11.94 19.79
CA ASP A 68 19.41 -12.45 20.90
C ASP A 68 18.98 -11.34 21.88
N SER A 69 19.75 -10.25 21.97
CA SER A 69 19.49 -9.13 22.90
C SER A 69 19.02 -7.85 22.18
N HIS A 70 18.96 -7.84 20.87
CA HIS A 70 18.61 -6.65 20.08
C HIS A 70 17.75 -7.02 18.89
N ASP A 71 16.49 -6.52 18.92
CA ASP A 71 15.56 -6.61 17.80
C ASP A 71 15.40 -5.21 17.18
N PRO A 72 16.04 -4.95 16.02
CA PRO A 72 15.98 -3.65 15.38
C PRO A 72 14.57 -3.31 14.85
N TYR A 73 13.72 -4.30 14.59
CA TYR A 73 12.34 -4.06 14.13
C TYR A 73 11.47 -3.31 15.14
N MET A 74 11.88 -3.25 16.40
CA MET A 74 11.19 -2.50 17.44
C MET A 74 11.44 -1.00 17.36
N ASN A 75 12.60 -0.56 16.82
CA ASN A 75 13.06 0.82 16.92
C ASN A 75 13.53 1.41 15.60
N GLN A 76 13.77 0.60 14.57
CA GLN A 76 14.28 1.03 13.29
C GLN A 76 13.23 0.86 12.18
N ASP A 77 13.44 1.51 11.05
CA ASP A 77 12.60 1.33 9.87
C ASP A 77 12.73 -0.09 9.32
N TRP A 78 11.61 -0.76 9.15
CA TRP A 78 11.53 -2.14 8.70
C TRP A 78 12.23 -2.40 7.38
N LEU A 79 12.08 -1.46 6.44
CA LEU A 79 12.66 -1.60 5.11
C LEU A 79 14.20 -1.52 5.18
N SER A 80 14.73 -0.65 6.07
CA SER A 80 16.16 -0.53 6.34
C SER A 80 16.73 -1.80 6.98
N VAL A 81 16.01 -2.35 7.97
CA VAL A 81 16.41 -3.60 8.65
C VAL A 81 16.41 -4.76 7.66
N MET A 82 15.31 -4.95 6.93
CA MET A 82 15.21 -6.02 5.93
C MET A 82 16.26 -5.88 4.84
N GLY A 83 16.48 -4.68 4.33
CA GLY A 83 17.48 -4.43 3.29
C GLY A 83 18.90 -4.74 3.74
N TYR A 84 19.22 -4.46 5.00
CA TYR A 84 20.54 -4.75 5.56
C TYR A 84 20.72 -6.24 5.90
N ASP A 85 19.72 -6.87 6.50
CA ASP A 85 19.71 -8.29 6.87
C ASP A 85 19.81 -9.22 5.63
N THR A 86 19.16 -8.83 4.53
CA THR A 86 19.18 -9.58 3.27
C THR A 86 20.35 -9.20 2.35
N TYR A 87 21.26 -8.35 2.79
CA TYR A 87 22.39 -7.85 1.99
C TYR A 87 22.01 -7.09 0.71
N ILE A 88 20.78 -6.61 0.60
CA ILE A 88 20.34 -5.72 -0.50
C ILE A 88 21.03 -4.37 -0.40
N ILE A 89 21.31 -3.92 0.81
CA ILE A 89 22.16 -2.76 1.10
C ILE A 89 23.33 -3.20 2.00
N GLY A 90 24.44 -2.52 1.85
CA GLY A 90 25.64 -2.73 2.67
C GLY A 90 26.16 -1.43 3.28
N SER A 91 27.06 -1.55 4.24
CA SER A 91 27.83 -0.43 4.80
C SER A 91 29.30 -0.79 4.81
N ALA A 92 30.14 0.11 4.32
CA ALA A 92 31.59 -0.06 4.36
C ALA A 92 32.15 -0.05 5.80
N ASN A 93 31.47 0.65 6.72
CA ASN A 93 31.80 0.69 8.13
C ASN A 93 30.54 0.60 8.99
N PRO A 94 30.19 -0.61 9.48
CA PRO A 94 28.98 -0.82 10.27
C PRO A 94 28.88 -0.04 11.58
N SER A 95 29.99 0.51 12.08
CA SER A 95 30.01 1.31 13.30
C SER A 95 29.83 2.81 13.04
N GLN A 96 29.83 3.22 11.78
CA GLN A 96 29.64 4.61 11.37
C GLN A 96 28.17 4.89 11.00
N LYS A 97 27.68 6.06 11.36
CA LYS A 97 26.33 6.50 10.94
C LYS A 97 26.31 6.79 9.45
N GLY A 98 25.30 6.25 8.77
CA GLY A 98 25.17 6.40 7.33
C GLY A 98 26.20 5.55 6.55
N GLY A 99 26.49 5.97 5.32
CA GLY A 99 27.43 5.24 4.44
C GLY A 99 26.86 3.95 3.87
N PHE A 100 25.54 3.80 3.92
CA PHE A 100 24.85 2.67 3.25
C PHE A 100 24.81 2.90 1.75
N HIS A 101 25.02 1.82 1.03
CA HIS A 101 25.00 1.77 -0.43
C HIS A 101 24.22 0.54 -0.89
N SER A 102 23.71 0.60 -2.10
CA SER A 102 23.11 -0.54 -2.79
C SER A 102 24.18 -1.60 -3.04
N SER A 103 23.87 -2.86 -2.81
CA SER A 103 24.74 -3.98 -3.19
C SER A 103 24.80 -4.23 -4.70
N PHE A 104 23.90 -3.59 -5.46
CA PHE A 104 23.75 -3.72 -6.91
C PHE A 104 24.19 -2.47 -7.69
N GLY A 105 24.79 -1.51 -7.03
CA GLY A 105 25.28 -0.28 -7.64
C GLY A 105 26.78 -0.31 -7.94
N THR A 106 27.29 0.81 -8.46
CA THR A 106 28.71 1.10 -8.50
C THR A 106 29.24 1.20 -7.08
N GLY A 107 30.11 0.32 -6.69
CA GLY A 107 30.77 0.39 -5.38
C GLY A 107 31.53 1.70 -5.18
N VAL A 108 31.61 2.14 -3.93
CA VAL A 108 32.26 3.39 -3.53
C VAL A 108 33.75 3.40 -3.92
N ASP A 109 34.35 2.23 -4.09
CA ASP A 109 35.77 2.04 -4.44
C ASP A 109 36.01 1.61 -5.90
N GLY A 110 34.94 1.50 -6.71
CA GLY A 110 35.03 1.09 -8.11
C GLY A 110 35.35 -0.41 -8.31
N THR A 111 35.39 -1.20 -7.24
CA THR A 111 35.73 -2.64 -7.30
C THR A 111 34.51 -3.53 -7.56
N TRP A 112 33.30 -3.01 -7.38
CA TRP A 112 32.06 -3.71 -7.66
C TRP A 112 31.72 -3.62 -9.14
N GLN A 113 31.20 -4.71 -9.68
CA GLN A 113 30.71 -4.70 -11.05
C GLN A 113 29.55 -3.73 -11.18
N ASN A 114 29.54 -2.92 -12.25
CA ASN A 114 28.47 -1.96 -12.51
C ASN A 114 27.19 -2.70 -12.89
N TRP A 115 26.42 -3.10 -11.90
CA TRP A 115 25.08 -3.62 -12.10
C TRP A 115 24.12 -2.46 -12.31
N GLU A 116 23.33 -2.54 -13.36
CA GLU A 116 22.30 -1.56 -13.67
C GLU A 116 20.97 -2.25 -13.81
N VAL A 117 19.89 -1.60 -13.37
CA VAL A 117 18.54 -2.11 -13.59
C VAL A 117 18.27 -2.09 -15.10
N GLN A 118 18.04 -3.24 -15.68
CA GLN A 118 17.70 -3.40 -17.10
C GLN A 118 16.19 -3.26 -17.30
N GLN A 119 15.42 -3.74 -16.34
CA GLN A 119 13.96 -3.66 -16.34
C GLN A 119 13.46 -3.64 -14.90
N ALA A 120 12.47 -2.84 -14.64
CA ALA A 120 11.70 -2.90 -13.40
C ALA A 120 10.22 -2.92 -13.71
N ASP A 121 9.49 -3.81 -13.07
CA ASP A 121 8.05 -3.99 -13.23
C ASP A 121 7.37 -3.97 -11.86
N MET A 122 6.22 -3.30 -11.81
CA MET A 122 5.34 -3.31 -10.65
C MET A 122 3.94 -3.72 -11.07
N TYR A 123 3.46 -4.79 -10.49
CA TYR A 123 2.10 -5.29 -10.67
C TYR A 123 1.28 -4.95 -9.44
N VAL A 124 0.13 -4.32 -9.64
CA VAL A 124 -0.78 -3.95 -8.55
C VAL A 124 -2.15 -4.51 -8.82
N ASN A 125 -2.70 -5.19 -7.83
CA ASN A 125 -4.06 -5.70 -7.82
C ASN A 125 -4.78 -5.13 -6.60
N GLU A 126 -5.77 -4.30 -6.85
CA GLU A 126 -6.66 -3.76 -5.82
C GLU A 126 -8.04 -4.40 -5.95
N SER A 127 -8.65 -4.71 -4.83
CA SER A 127 -10.00 -5.25 -4.77
C SER A 127 -10.75 -4.76 -3.55
N GLY A 128 -12.07 -4.79 -3.62
CA GLY A 128 -12.94 -4.40 -2.53
C GLY A 128 -13.94 -3.32 -2.90
N ALA A 129 -14.69 -2.89 -1.91
CA ALA A 129 -15.76 -1.92 -2.08
C ALA A 129 -16.04 -1.13 -0.81
N VAL A 130 -16.76 -0.03 -0.98
CA VAL A 130 -17.43 0.68 0.11
C VAL A 130 -18.92 0.54 -0.12
N ASP A 131 -19.58 -0.17 0.78
CA ASP A 131 -21.01 -0.40 0.77
C ASP A 131 -21.68 0.40 1.90
N LYS A 132 -22.79 1.06 1.59
CA LYS A 132 -23.55 1.88 2.52
C LYS A 132 -24.98 1.37 2.62
N TYR A 133 -25.42 1.16 3.84
CA TYR A 133 -26.77 0.75 4.20
C TYR A 133 -27.45 1.88 4.98
N ASP A 134 -28.53 2.40 4.45
CA ASP A 134 -29.32 3.47 5.05
C ASP A 134 -30.66 2.91 5.54
N PHE A 135 -30.99 3.15 6.81
CA PHE A 135 -32.27 2.85 7.42
C PHE A 135 -32.91 4.16 7.83
N SER A 136 -34.08 4.46 7.29
CA SER A 136 -34.80 5.70 7.54
C SER A 136 -36.17 5.45 8.13
N LEU A 137 -36.55 6.31 9.06
CA LEU A 137 -37.91 6.40 9.62
C LEU A 137 -38.37 7.85 9.54
N ALA A 138 -39.58 8.06 9.05
CA ALA A 138 -40.18 9.38 9.01
C ALA A 138 -41.67 9.30 9.40
N THR A 139 -42.17 10.38 9.96
CA THR A 139 -43.56 10.48 10.39
C THR A 139 -44.15 11.82 9.98
N ASN A 140 -45.46 11.80 9.74
CA ASN A 140 -46.26 12.96 9.44
C ASN A 140 -47.27 13.18 10.58
N ILE A 141 -47.25 14.38 11.16
CA ILE A 141 -48.12 14.79 12.26
C ILE A 141 -49.02 15.92 11.76
N SER A 142 -50.34 15.66 11.67
CA SER A 142 -51.38 16.60 11.29
C SER A 142 -51.14 17.37 9.99
N ASN A 143 -50.35 16.82 9.05
CA ASN A 143 -49.88 17.48 7.83
C ASN A 143 -49.15 18.83 8.07
N ALA A 144 -48.77 19.11 9.31
CA ALA A 144 -48.11 20.33 9.71
C ALA A 144 -46.62 20.10 10.07
N VAL A 145 -46.29 18.95 10.65
CA VAL A 145 -44.95 18.62 11.09
C VAL A 145 -44.49 17.28 10.50
N PHE A 146 -43.34 17.30 9.88
CA PHE A 146 -42.69 16.10 9.35
C PHE A 146 -41.36 15.88 10.09
N ILE A 147 -41.22 14.72 10.70
CA ILE A 147 -39.99 14.37 11.45
C ILE A 147 -39.43 13.10 10.83
N GLY A 148 -38.13 13.09 10.57
CA GLY A 148 -37.43 11.92 10.04
C GLY A 148 -36.05 11.76 10.63
N ALA A 149 -35.59 10.50 10.72
CA ALA A 149 -34.25 10.14 11.11
C ALA A 149 -33.72 9.04 10.17
N THR A 150 -32.44 9.10 9.89
CA THR A 150 -31.75 8.05 9.11
C THR A 150 -30.50 7.62 9.85
N VAL A 151 -30.32 6.31 9.96
CA VAL A 151 -29.09 5.68 10.44
C VAL A 151 -28.39 5.05 9.25
N SER A 152 -27.13 5.41 9.07
CA SER A 152 -26.30 4.89 7.98
C SER A 152 -25.19 4.02 8.56
N VAL A 153 -25.03 2.82 8.01
CA VAL A 153 -23.90 1.92 8.29
C VAL A 153 -23.07 1.81 7.03
N THR A 154 -21.78 2.08 7.16
CA THR A 154 -20.82 1.95 6.05
C THR A 154 -19.88 0.79 6.34
N ASP A 155 -19.78 -0.13 5.39
CA ASP A 155 -18.82 -1.23 5.38
C ASP A 155 -17.74 -0.95 4.34
N LEU A 156 -16.47 -0.99 4.76
CA LEU A 156 -15.33 -0.82 3.90
C LEU A 156 -14.48 -2.08 3.91
N ASN A 157 -14.39 -2.68 2.74
CA ASN A 157 -13.46 -3.78 2.49
C ASN A 157 -12.45 -3.33 1.43
N TYR A 158 -11.16 -3.43 1.74
CA TYR A 158 -10.09 -3.07 0.82
C TYR A 158 -8.93 -4.04 0.95
N HIS A 159 -8.52 -4.59 -0.18
CA HIS A 159 -7.37 -5.47 -0.29
C HIS A 159 -6.45 -4.98 -1.40
N LEU A 160 -5.17 -4.80 -1.07
CA LEU A 160 -4.12 -4.44 -2.00
C LEU A 160 -3.07 -5.55 -2.00
N SER A 161 -2.70 -6.01 -3.19
CA SER A 161 -1.57 -6.89 -3.41
C SER A 161 -0.68 -6.27 -4.48
N SER A 162 0.61 -6.17 -4.21
CA SER A 162 1.58 -5.66 -5.18
C SER A 162 2.81 -6.56 -5.22
N VAL A 163 3.35 -6.70 -6.42
CA VAL A 163 4.63 -7.36 -6.66
C VAL A 163 5.52 -6.38 -7.41
N TYR A 164 6.71 -6.17 -6.89
CA TYR A 164 7.74 -5.37 -7.53
C TYR A 164 8.89 -6.29 -7.90
N ASP A 165 9.37 -6.17 -9.14
CA ASP A 165 10.39 -7.01 -9.72
C ASP A 165 11.42 -6.13 -10.43
N GLU A 166 12.71 -6.40 -10.19
CA GLU A 166 13.83 -5.76 -10.86
C GLU A 166 14.75 -6.80 -11.47
N ASN A 167 15.07 -6.59 -12.73
CA ASN A 167 16.07 -7.36 -13.46
C ASN A 167 17.34 -6.51 -13.59
N PHE A 168 18.45 -7.04 -13.13
CA PHE A 168 19.75 -6.39 -13.17
C PHE A 168 20.64 -6.97 -14.27
N GLY A 169 21.48 -6.14 -14.87
CA GLY A 169 22.49 -6.51 -15.82
C GLY A 169 23.69 -5.57 -15.75
N PHE A 170 24.75 -5.87 -16.50
CA PHE A 170 25.92 -5.01 -16.54
C PHE A 170 25.64 -3.74 -17.34
N ALA A 171 26.04 -2.59 -16.82
CA ALA A 171 25.88 -1.27 -17.47
C ALA A 171 26.62 -1.12 -18.80
N ASN A 172 27.64 -1.91 -19.01
CA ASN A 172 28.38 -1.95 -20.29
C ASN A 172 27.92 -3.17 -21.09
N ASN A 173 27.32 -2.93 -22.24
CA ASN A 173 26.78 -3.87 -23.22
C ASN A 173 27.79 -4.94 -23.74
N ASN A 174 28.61 -5.52 -22.92
CA ASN A 174 29.26 -6.77 -23.23
C ASN A 174 28.24 -7.88 -23.03
N ALA A 175 27.48 -8.15 -24.07
CA ALA A 175 26.43 -9.16 -24.16
C ALA A 175 26.87 -10.62 -23.82
N ALA A 176 28.06 -10.78 -23.27
CA ALA A 176 28.64 -12.08 -22.94
C ALA A 176 28.41 -12.52 -21.48
N ASN A 177 27.91 -11.66 -20.60
CA ASN A 177 27.73 -11.98 -19.19
C ASN A 177 26.39 -11.46 -18.64
N SER A 178 25.30 -11.77 -19.30
CA SER A 178 23.96 -11.61 -18.73
C SER A 178 23.61 -12.83 -17.86
N ASP A 179 24.38 -13.07 -16.83
CA ASP A 179 23.95 -13.99 -15.79
C ASP A 179 22.94 -13.24 -14.92
N ASN A 180 21.67 -13.49 -15.15
CA ASN A 180 20.58 -13.04 -14.31
C ASN A 180 20.71 -13.70 -12.94
N LEU A 181 21.21 -12.98 -11.95
CA LEU A 181 21.48 -13.53 -10.63
C LEU A 181 20.21 -13.82 -9.80
N PHE A 182 19.03 -13.38 -10.26
CA PHE A 182 17.78 -13.41 -9.47
C PHE A 182 16.54 -13.89 -10.22
N LEU A 183 16.68 -14.55 -11.35
CA LEU A 183 15.52 -15.00 -12.12
C LEU A 183 15.45 -16.50 -12.29
N ASP A 184 15.50 -17.26 -11.22
CA ASP A 184 14.97 -18.62 -11.21
C ASP A 184 14.43 -18.94 -9.81
N ASN A 185 13.17 -18.53 -9.59
CA ASN A 185 12.25 -19.21 -8.67
C ASN A 185 10.80 -18.80 -8.97
#